data_8bbc149cca3ef16a5a53c47796679612
#
_entry.id   8bbc149cca3ef16a5a53c47796679612
#
_cell.length_a   1.000
_cell.length_b   1.000
_cell.length_c   1.000
_cell.angle_alpha   90.00
_cell.angle_beta   90.00
_cell.angle_gamma   90.00
#
_symmetry.space_group_name_H-M   'P 1'
#
loop_
_entity.id
_entity.type
_entity.pdbx_description
1 polymer ?
#
loop_
_entity_poly.entity_id
_entity_poly.type
_entity_poly.pdbx_seq_one_letter_code
_entity_poly.pdbx_strand_id
1 'polypeptide(L)'
;MVSNQERLNFLPYGPYGDKWRTIRNILHSALNLETSSTYKPIQDFESKQAVWEILHAKDDTEFSDINRRYSTSTIMTITYGQRVPHLSDPMYQDILKIVRHFSLATAPGGWMIDTLPMLADIVPEFLLQNWKTIAKQWYEEDSQIYLRLYNRLMEEIKNGTAPNCFLKDMAREKMKKNPIADVTAAFAAGPLIEAGSDATITALNNVILACLLYPEIVAGAHEELDRVVGSDRMPDFDDEPNLPYIRGIAKETLRWRPSTKIGPCHSIT
;
A
#
# COMPACT_ATOMS: atom_id res chain seq x y z
N MET A 1 4.76 -20.54 2.18
CA MET A 1 3.77 -20.17 3.20
C MET A 1 2.42 -19.69 2.65
N VAL A 2 2.36 -19.11 1.47
CA VAL A 2 1.14 -18.50 0.88
C VAL A 2 0.22 -19.53 0.17
N SER A 3 0.57 -20.80 0.10
CA SER A 3 -0.11 -21.82 -0.73
C SER A 3 -1.41 -22.44 -0.15
N ASN A 4 -1.88 -22.04 1.03
CA ASN A 4 -3.15 -22.55 1.55
C ASN A 4 -4.33 -22.02 0.72
N GLN A 5 -5.26 -22.88 0.35
CA GLN A 5 -6.41 -22.56 -0.52
C GLN A 5 -7.22 -21.33 -0.05
N GLU A 6 -7.17 -20.99 1.22
CA GLU A 6 -7.85 -19.83 1.80
C GLU A 6 -7.10 -18.51 1.58
N ARG A 7 -5.77 -18.53 1.35
CA ARG A 7 -4.93 -17.38 1.01
C ARG A 7 -4.86 -17.05 -0.49
N LEU A 8 -5.51 -17.84 -1.33
CA LEU A 8 -5.62 -17.61 -2.78
C LEU A 8 -6.31 -16.28 -3.16
N ASN A 9 -6.68 -15.50 -2.17
CA ASN A 9 -7.23 -14.16 -2.37
C ASN A 9 -6.14 -13.10 -2.56
N PHE A 10 -4.86 -13.43 -2.27
CA PHE A 10 -3.75 -12.50 -2.45
C PHE A 10 -3.19 -12.59 -3.87
N LEU A 11 -3.43 -11.58 -4.68
CA LEU A 11 -3.17 -11.58 -6.12
C LEU A 11 -1.74 -11.95 -6.54
N PRO A 12 -0.66 -11.43 -5.91
CA PRO A 12 0.71 -11.71 -6.36
C PRO A 12 1.12 -13.18 -6.22
N TYR A 13 0.49 -13.93 -5.32
CA TYR A 13 0.89 -15.30 -4.97
C TYR A 13 -0.22 -16.34 -5.20
N GLY A 14 -1.34 -15.91 -5.75
CA GLY A 14 -2.45 -16.81 -6.09
C GLY A 14 -2.17 -17.59 -7.37
N PRO A 15 -2.69 -18.85 -7.49
CA PRO A 15 -2.59 -19.59 -8.73
C PRO A 15 -3.35 -18.88 -9.84
N TYR A 16 -2.77 -18.93 -11.04
CA TYR A 16 -3.42 -18.38 -12.23
C TYR A 16 -4.73 -19.14 -12.52
N GLY A 17 -5.82 -18.38 -12.66
CA GLY A 17 -7.15 -18.92 -12.89
C GLY A 17 -8.22 -17.83 -12.92
N ASP A 18 -9.49 -18.21 -12.97
CA ASP A 18 -10.61 -17.26 -13.11
C ASP A 18 -10.71 -16.29 -11.92
N LYS A 19 -10.47 -16.79 -10.72
CA LYS A 19 -10.43 -15.96 -9.50
C LYS A 19 -9.32 -14.90 -9.56
N TRP A 20 -8.12 -15.32 -9.94
CA TRP A 20 -6.98 -14.42 -10.13
C TRP A 20 -7.27 -13.35 -11.19
N ARG A 21 -7.82 -13.76 -12.34
CA ARG A 21 -8.21 -12.82 -13.42
C ARG A 21 -9.26 -11.82 -12.95
N THR A 22 -10.24 -12.28 -12.20
CA THR A 22 -11.30 -11.41 -11.66
C THR A 22 -10.72 -10.36 -10.72
N ILE A 23 -9.88 -10.74 -9.75
CA ILE A 23 -9.25 -9.81 -8.81
C ILE A 23 -8.30 -8.86 -9.55
N ARG A 24 -7.50 -9.36 -10.50
CA ARG A 24 -6.62 -8.53 -11.32
C ARG A 24 -7.38 -7.47 -12.12
N ASN A 25 -8.49 -7.83 -12.72
CA ASN A 25 -9.34 -6.89 -13.47
C ASN A 25 -9.92 -5.81 -12.56
N ILE A 26 -10.35 -6.18 -11.36
CA ILE A 26 -10.84 -5.25 -10.34
C ILE A 26 -9.73 -4.27 -9.95
N LEU A 27 -8.54 -4.75 -9.62
CA LEU A 27 -7.41 -3.90 -9.25
C LEU A 27 -6.95 -3.01 -10.40
N HIS A 28 -6.97 -3.52 -11.64
CA HIS A 28 -6.63 -2.72 -12.82
C HIS A 28 -7.58 -1.53 -13.00
N SER A 29 -8.85 -1.69 -12.68
CA SER A 29 -9.82 -0.58 -12.75
C SER A 29 -9.48 0.56 -11.77
N ALA A 30 -8.89 0.23 -10.61
CA ALA A 30 -8.47 1.22 -9.61
C ALA A 30 -7.12 1.87 -9.92
N LEU A 31 -6.24 1.18 -10.65
CA LEU A 31 -4.84 1.57 -10.85
C LEU A 31 -4.53 2.06 -12.27
N ASN A 32 -5.53 2.16 -13.14
CA ASN A 32 -5.32 2.75 -14.46
C ASN A 32 -5.08 4.27 -14.35
N LEU A 33 -4.48 4.85 -15.38
CA LEU A 33 -4.03 6.25 -15.37
C LEU A 33 -5.18 7.25 -15.14
N GLU A 34 -6.34 6.99 -15.73
CA GLU A 34 -7.52 7.85 -15.60
C GLU A 34 -8.05 7.87 -14.18
N THR A 35 -8.26 6.68 -13.59
CA THR A 35 -8.73 6.56 -12.21
C THR A 35 -7.69 7.09 -11.22
N SER A 36 -6.40 6.83 -11.46
CA SER A 36 -5.32 7.32 -10.60
C SER A 36 -5.28 8.85 -10.52
N SER A 37 -5.67 9.54 -11.58
CA SER A 37 -5.75 11.01 -11.58
C SER A 37 -6.79 11.54 -10.60
N THR A 38 -7.85 10.78 -10.31
CA THR A 38 -8.88 11.17 -9.34
C THR A 38 -8.41 11.12 -7.89
N TYR A 39 -7.28 10.49 -7.61
CA TYR A 39 -6.68 10.41 -6.27
C TYR A 39 -5.81 11.63 -5.91
N LYS A 40 -5.49 12.49 -6.88
CA LYS A 40 -4.68 13.70 -6.66
C LYS A 40 -5.15 14.58 -5.49
N PRO A 41 -6.46 14.87 -5.31
CA PRO A 41 -6.90 15.68 -4.18
C PRO A 41 -6.62 15.03 -2.81
N ILE A 42 -6.67 13.70 -2.73
CA ILE A 42 -6.34 12.96 -1.50
C ILE A 42 -4.84 13.07 -1.21
N GLN A 43 -4.02 12.87 -2.24
CA GLN A 43 -2.57 12.95 -2.13
C GLN A 43 -2.12 14.39 -1.77
N ASP A 44 -2.72 15.39 -2.39
CA ASP A 44 -2.45 16.81 -2.10
C ASP A 44 -2.77 17.14 -0.64
N PHE A 45 -3.94 16.74 -0.16
CA PHE A 45 -4.33 16.99 1.22
C PHE A 45 -3.39 16.31 2.23
N GLU A 46 -3.09 15.04 2.03
CA GLU A 46 -2.23 14.28 2.93
C GLU A 46 -0.76 14.75 2.88
N SER A 47 -0.27 15.20 1.71
CA SER A 47 1.07 15.76 1.58
C SER A 47 1.23 17.09 2.34
N LYS A 48 0.22 17.96 2.28
CA LYS A 48 0.20 19.22 3.04
C LYS A 48 0.23 18.95 4.54
N GLN A 49 -0.53 17.96 5.02
CA GLN A 49 -0.45 17.55 6.42
C GLN A 49 0.95 17.00 6.77
N ALA A 50 1.53 16.16 5.90
CA ALA A 50 2.87 15.61 6.16
C ALA A 50 3.94 16.70 6.24
N VAL A 51 3.90 17.70 5.35
CA VAL A 51 4.82 18.86 5.41
C VAL A 51 4.61 19.65 6.69
N TRP A 52 3.35 19.88 7.08
CA TRP A 52 3.05 20.57 8.34
C TRP A 52 3.59 19.78 9.56
N GLU A 53 3.43 18.48 9.58
CA GLU A 53 3.96 17.61 10.65
C GLU A 53 5.49 17.63 10.70
N ILE A 54 6.18 17.60 9.54
CA ILE A 54 7.64 17.71 9.46
C ILE A 54 8.11 19.05 10.03
N LEU A 55 7.43 20.15 9.69
CA LEU A 55 7.77 21.49 10.21
C LEU A 55 7.59 21.61 11.73
N HIS A 56 6.74 20.79 12.34
CA HIS A 56 6.46 20.79 13.78
C HIS A 56 7.03 19.57 14.51
N ALA A 57 7.83 18.76 13.81
CA ALA A 57 8.51 17.60 14.39
C ALA A 57 9.47 18.07 15.50
N LYS A 58 9.48 17.31 16.60
CA LYS A 58 10.33 17.60 17.75
C LYS A 58 11.72 16.98 17.63
N ASP A 59 11.83 15.97 16.80
CA ASP A 59 13.05 15.19 16.60
C ASP A 59 13.26 14.93 15.11
N ASP A 60 14.50 15.01 14.66
CA ASP A 60 14.90 14.77 13.27
C ASP A 60 14.63 13.34 12.79
N THR A 61 14.29 12.41 13.69
CA THR A 61 13.96 11.02 13.34
C THR A 61 12.47 10.80 13.04
N GLU A 62 11.59 11.74 13.39
CA GLU A 62 10.13 11.58 13.24
C GLU A 62 9.68 11.53 11.76
N PHE A 63 10.49 11.99 10.81
CA PHE A 63 10.13 12.05 9.40
C PHE A 63 9.70 10.67 8.84
N SER A 64 10.30 9.59 9.31
CA SER A 64 9.96 8.24 8.83
C SER A 64 8.54 7.84 9.26
N ASP A 65 8.15 8.19 10.46
CA ASP A 65 6.80 7.94 10.98
C ASP A 65 5.76 8.84 10.30
N ILE A 66 6.12 10.11 10.05
CA ILE A 66 5.28 11.03 9.28
C ILE A 66 5.06 10.51 7.86
N ASN A 67 6.12 10.06 7.17
CA ASN A 67 6.01 9.44 5.86
C ASN A 67 5.14 8.18 5.89
N ARG A 68 5.24 7.39 6.96
CA ARG A 68 4.41 6.20 7.17
C ARG A 68 2.94 6.57 7.35
N ARG A 69 2.62 7.58 8.18
CA ARG A 69 1.27 8.09 8.33
C ARG A 69 0.70 8.57 6.99
N TYR A 70 1.47 9.40 6.27
CA TYR A 70 1.09 9.91 4.95
C TYR A 70 0.72 8.78 3.99
N SER A 71 1.60 7.81 3.84
CA SER A 71 1.40 6.68 2.92
C SER A 71 0.19 5.84 3.33
N THR A 72 0.08 5.49 4.61
CA THR A 72 -1.04 4.69 5.13
C THR A 72 -2.36 5.43 4.99
N SER A 73 -2.42 6.73 5.34
CA SER A 73 -3.64 7.53 5.23
C SER A 73 -4.08 7.66 3.77
N THR A 74 -3.14 7.91 2.86
CA THR A 74 -3.42 8.02 1.43
C THR A 74 -4.04 6.73 0.90
N ILE A 75 -3.40 5.57 1.12
CA ILE A 75 -3.91 4.30 0.59
C ILE A 75 -5.23 3.88 1.24
N MET A 76 -5.40 4.12 2.54
CA MET A 76 -6.65 3.83 3.24
C MET A 76 -7.80 4.70 2.76
N THR A 77 -7.55 5.98 2.49
CA THR A 77 -8.56 6.88 1.92
C THR A 77 -8.95 6.45 0.50
N ILE A 78 -7.98 6.11 -0.34
CA ILE A 78 -8.23 5.61 -1.70
C ILE A 78 -9.04 4.30 -1.65
N THR A 79 -8.68 3.38 -0.77
CA THR A 79 -9.23 2.03 -0.76
C THR A 79 -10.58 1.93 -0.06
N TYR A 80 -10.67 2.49 1.16
CA TYR A 80 -11.84 2.39 2.05
C TYR A 80 -12.56 3.71 2.29
N GLY A 81 -12.01 4.84 1.80
CA GLY A 81 -12.53 6.17 2.11
C GLY A 81 -12.26 6.62 3.56
N GLN A 82 -11.32 5.99 4.24
CA GLN A 82 -11.04 6.24 5.66
C GLN A 82 -9.64 6.82 5.83
N ARG A 83 -9.55 8.02 6.40
CA ARG A 83 -8.28 8.65 6.74
C ARG A 83 -7.67 8.07 8.02
N VAL A 84 -6.35 8.12 8.07
CA VAL A 84 -5.55 7.86 9.28
C VAL A 84 -4.88 9.18 9.68
N PRO A 85 -5.54 10.02 10.50
CA PRO A 85 -5.04 11.35 10.82
C PRO A 85 -3.83 11.36 11.75
N HIS A 86 -3.66 10.31 12.58
CA HIS A 86 -2.60 10.21 13.57
C HIS A 86 -2.05 8.78 13.68
N LEU A 87 -0.77 8.65 14.04
CA LEU A 87 -0.12 7.35 14.28
C LEU A 87 -0.72 6.58 15.47
N SER A 88 -1.39 7.28 16.40
CA SER A 88 -2.10 6.66 17.52
C SER A 88 -3.48 6.09 17.15
N ASP A 89 -3.93 6.28 15.90
CA ASP A 89 -5.21 5.73 15.44
C ASP A 89 -5.18 4.20 15.49
N PRO A 90 -6.20 3.54 16.10
CA PRO A 90 -6.28 2.07 16.12
C PRO A 90 -6.23 1.44 14.74
N MET A 91 -6.79 2.08 13.73
CA MET A 91 -6.76 1.61 12.34
C MET A 91 -5.32 1.57 11.79
N TYR A 92 -4.48 2.55 12.18
CA TYR A 92 -3.07 2.53 11.82
C TYR A 92 -2.36 1.28 12.38
N GLN A 93 -2.63 0.93 13.65
CA GLN A 93 -2.06 -0.27 14.27
C GLN A 93 -2.52 -1.56 13.59
N ASP A 94 -3.77 -1.63 13.18
CA ASP A 94 -4.32 -2.73 12.40
C ASP A 94 -3.59 -2.90 11.05
N ILE A 95 -3.37 -1.80 10.33
CA ILE A 95 -2.67 -1.83 9.04
C ILE A 95 -1.20 -2.22 9.21
N LEU A 96 -0.52 -1.69 10.24
CA LEU A 96 0.85 -2.11 10.56
C LEU A 96 0.95 -3.61 10.82
N LYS A 97 -0.05 -4.19 11.49
CA LYS A 97 -0.10 -5.63 11.76
C LYS A 97 -0.20 -6.43 10.46
N ILE A 98 -1.09 -6.06 9.55
CA ILE A 98 -1.24 -6.69 8.23
C ILE A 98 0.08 -6.62 7.44
N VAL A 99 0.66 -5.42 7.34
CA VAL A 99 1.91 -5.18 6.60
C VAL A 99 3.06 -5.99 7.21
N ARG A 100 3.12 -6.10 8.55
CA ARG A 100 4.11 -6.92 9.24
C ARG A 100 3.93 -8.42 8.93
N HIS A 101 2.69 -8.94 8.97
CA HIS A 101 2.42 -10.33 8.61
C HIS A 101 2.82 -10.62 7.17
N PHE A 102 2.51 -9.70 6.25
CA PHE A 102 2.92 -9.81 4.86
C PHE A 102 4.45 -9.82 4.71
N SER A 103 5.15 -8.86 5.31
CA SER A 103 6.61 -8.76 5.23
C SER A 103 7.30 -10.00 5.80
N LEU A 104 6.82 -10.53 6.92
CA LEU A 104 7.35 -11.77 7.51
C LEU A 104 7.02 -13.00 6.66
N ALA A 105 5.83 -13.06 6.07
CA ALA A 105 5.41 -14.19 5.23
C ALA A 105 6.18 -14.26 3.91
N THR A 106 6.64 -13.11 3.39
CA THR A 106 7.32 -13.01 2.08
C THR A 106 8.83 -12.84 2.20
N ALA A 107 9.37 -12.82 3.42
CA ALA A 107 10.81 -12.64 3.66
C ALA A 107 11.62 -13.77 2.97
N PRO A 108 12.53 -13.45 2.05
CA PRO A 108 13.34 -14.46 1.36
C PRO A 108 14.14 -15.29 2.38
N GLY A 109 14.02 -16.62 2.30
CA GLY A 109 14.69 -17.53 3.24
C GLY A 109 14.14 -17.53 4.68
N GLY A 110 13.05 -16.81 4.93
CA GLY A 110 12.41 -16.75 6.25
C GLY A 110 11.77 -18.07 6.67
N TRP A 111 11.35 -18.89 5.70
CA TRP A 111 10.64 -20.13 5.95
C TRP A 111 11.29 -21.30 5.23
N MET A 112 11.61 -22.37 5.98
CA MET A 112 12.19 -23.58 5.41
C MET A 112 11.27 -24.22 4.34
N ILE A 113 9.96 -24.09 4.52
CA ILE A 113 8.97 -24.66 3.59
C ILE A 113 9.00 -24.00 2.21
N ASP A 114 9.43 -22.75 2.10
CA ASP A 114 9.55 -22.06 0.79
C ASP A 114 10.77 -22.58 0.01
N THR A 115 11.80 -23.05 0.71
CA THR A 115 13.01 -23.64 0.11
C THR A 115 12.81 -25.11 -0.24
N LEU A 116 12.10 -25.85 0.60
CA LEU A 116 11.88 -27.29 0.46
C LEU A 116 10.39 -27.65 0.57
N PRO A 117 9.55 -27.27 -0.40
CA PRO A 117 8.09 -27.46 -0.36
C PRO A 117 7.67 -28.94 -0.21
N MET A 118 8.50 -29.86 -0.72
CA MET A 118 8.23 -31.32 -0.62
C MET A 118 8.22 -31.82 0.83
N LEU A 119 8.82 -31.09 1.77
CA LEU A 119 8.81 -31.47 3.18
C LEU A 119 7.49 -31.16 3.88
N ALA A 120 6.60 -30.39 3.28
CA ALA A 120 5.32 -29.98 3.88
C ALA A 120 4.44 -31.13 4.33
N ASP A 121 4.49 -32.26 3.59
CA ASP A 121 3.66 -33.45 3.84
C ASP A 121 4.41 -34.58 4.54
N ILE A 122 5.73 -34.49 4.66
CA ILE A 122 6.58 -35.57 5.17
C ILE A 122 7.10 -35.25 6.57
N VAL A 123 7.41 -33.99 6.84
CA VAL A 123 8.08 -33.55 8.06
C VAL A 123 7.07 -32.95 9.04
N PRO A 124 7.12 -33.32 10.33
CA PRO A 124 6.30 -32.70 11.36
C PRO A 124 6.42 -31.17 11.38
N GLU A 125 5.30 -30.49 11.54
CA GLU A 125 5.18 -29.02 11.43
C GLU A 125 6.12 -28.27 12.40
N PHE A 126 6.32 -28.82 13.61
CA PHE A 126 7.20 -28.19 14.61
C PHE A 126 8.68 -28.12 14.17
N LEU A 127 9.12 -29.01 13.29
CA LEU A 127 10.45 -28.95 12.68
C LEU A 127 10.54 -27.95 11.54
N LEU A 128 9.41 -27.49 11.02
CA LEU A 128 9.25 -26.52 9.95
C LEU A 128 8.71 -25.18 10.47
N GLN A 129 9.11 -24.78 11.66
CA GLN A 129 8.78 -23.47 12.25
C GLN A 129 7.28 -23.25 12.53
N ASN A 130 6.49 -24.31 12.68
CA ASN A 130 5.04 -24.25 12.88
C ASN A 130 4.31 -23.39 11.81
N TRP A 131 4.79 -23.41 10.60
CA TRP A 131 4.35 -22.50 9.54
C TRP A 131 2.85 -22.56 9.24
N LYS A 132 2.21 -23.74 9.33
CA LYS A 132 0.76 -23.89 9.10
C LYS A 132 -0.03 -23.19 10.20
N THR A 133 0.34 -23.41 11.46
CA THR A 133 -0.29 -22.81 12.63
C THR A 133 -0.15 -21.30 12.59
N ILE A 134 1.07 -20.78 12.36
CA ILE A 134 1.33 -19.35 12.24
C ILE A 134 0.55 -18.75 11.05
N ALA A 135 0.57 -19.43 9.91
CA ALA A 135 -0.15 -18.99 8.73
C ALA A 135 -1.66 -18.89 8.95
N LYS A 136 -2.23 -19.87 9.67
CA LYS A 136 -3.66 -19.86 10.01
C LYS A 136 -4.00 -18.72 10.97
N GLN A 137 -3.19 -18.52 12.00
CA GLN A 137 -3.37 -17.45 12.96
C GLN A 137 -3.35 -16.07 12.25
N TRP A 138 -2.34 -15.80 11.42
CA TRP A 138 -2.25 -14.54 10.70
C TRP A 138 -3.42 -14.33 9.74
N TYR A 139 -3.86 -15.40 9.05
CA TYR A 139 -5.04 -15.33 8.20
C TYR A 139 -6.30 -14.95 8.99
N GLU A 140 -6.53 -15.54 10.15
CA GLU A 140 -7.66 -15.25 11.00
C GLU A 140 -7.63 -13.80 11.49
N GLU A 141 -6.47 -13.33 11.95
CA GLU A 141 -6.26 -11.96 12.42
C GLU A 141 -6.47 -10.92 11.29
N ASP A 142 -5.84 -11.13 10.14
CA ASP A 142 -5.95 -10.24 8.98
C ASP A 142 -7.39 -10.24 8.42
N SER A 143 -8.04 -11.41 8.39
CA SER A 143 -9.44 -11.53 7.96
C SER A 143 -10.38 -10.72 8.81
N GLN A 144 -10.19 -10.71 10.14
CA GLN A 144 -11.01 -9.90 11.06
C GLN A 144 -10.86 -8.41 10.76
N ILE A 145 -9.63 -7.95 10.47
CA ILE A 145 -9.37 -6.55 10.14
C ILE A 145 -10.03 -6.19 8.80
N TYR A 146 -9.78 -6.96 7.74
CA TYR A 146 -10.34 -6.69 6.42
C TYR A 146 -11.88 -6.74 6.41
N LEU A 147 -12.48 -7.73 7.08
CA LEU A 147 -13.93 -7.83 7.19
C LEU A 147 -14.53 -6.68 7.98
N ARG A 148 -13.89 -6.24 9.06
CA ARG A 148 -14.35 -5.08 9.83
C ARG A 148 -14.37 -3.81 8.97
N LEU A 149 -13.30 -3.54 8.22
CA LEU A 149 -13.20 -2.39 7.32
C LEU A 149 -14.25 -2.47 6.20
N TYR A 150 -14.40 -3.64 5.60
CA TYR A 150 -15.37 -3.89 4.54
C TYR A 150 -16.80 -3.71 5.03
N ASN A 151 -17.17 -4.33 6.14
CA ASN A 151 -18.54 -4.26 6.70
C ASN A 151 -18.90 -2.83 7.08
N ARG A 152 -17.97 -2.08 7.68
CA ARG A 152 -18.19 -0.66 7.96
C ARG A 152 -18.53 0.12 6.68
N LEU A 153 -17.75 -0.07 5.63
CA LEU A 153 -18.01 0.59 4.35
C LEU A 153 -19.36 0.17 3.75
N MET A 154 -19.74 -1.12 3.87
CA MET A 154 -21.05 -1.60 3.40
C MET A 154 -22.22 -0.95 4.16
N GLU A 155 -22.07 -0.72 5.45
CA GLU A 155 -23.05 0.03 6.24
C GLU A 155 -23.13 1.50 5.80
N GLU A 156 -21.99 2.15 5.57
CA GLU A 156 -21.95 3.52 5.06
C GLU A 156 -22.58 3.63 3.66
N ILE A 157 -22.38 2.64 2.79
CA ILE A 157 -23.05 2.57 1.47
C ILE A 157 -24.56 2.45 1.64
N LYS A 158 -25.02 1.57 2.52
CA LYS A 158 -26.45 1.37 2.82
C LYS A 158 -27.11 2.63 3.34
N ASN A 159 -26.40 3.39 4.16
CA ASN A 159 -26.86 4.64 4.75
C ASN A 159 -26.70 5.86 3.82
N GLY A 160 -26.10 5.70 2.65
CA GLY A 160 -25.85 6.77 1.69
C GLY A 160 -24.73 7.75 2.10
N THR A 161 -23.95 7.43 3.13
CA THR A 161 -22.88 8.27 3.70
C THR A 161 -21.49 7.87 3.24
N ALA A 162 -21.35 6.76 2.48
CA ALA A 162 -20.06 6.25 2.05
C ALA A 162 -19.28 7.26 1.18
N PRO A 163 -18.03 7.56 1.52
CA PRO A 163 -17.16 8.39 0.69
C PRO A 163 -16.88 7.72 -0.67
N ASN A 164 -16.37 8.49 -1.61
CA ASN A 164 -15.89 7.92 -2.87
C ASN A 164 -14.56 7.19 -2.61
N CYS A 165 -14.52 5.90 -2.92
CA CYS A 165 -13.36 5.05 -2.73
C CYS A 165 -13.46 3.82 -3.62
N PHE A 166 -12.32 3.15 -3.82
CA PHE A 166 -12.22 1.97 -4.67
C PHE A 166 -13.23 0.87 -4.32
N LEU A 167 -13.35 0.51 -3.05
CA LEU A 167 -14.27 -0.57 -2.63
C LEU A 167 -15.74 -0.21 -2.80
N LYS A 168 -16.11 1.06 -2.71
CA LYS A 168 -17.48 1.52 -3.03
C LYS A 168 -17.81 1.29 -4.51
N ASP A 169 -16.87 1.62 -5.40
CA ASP A 169 -17.07 1.41 -6.84
C ASP A 169 -17.09 -0.06 -7.19
N MET A 170 -16.20 -0.86 -6.58
CA MET A 170 -16.20 -2.31 -6.70
C MET A 170 -17.53 -2.93 -6.20
N ALA A 171 -18.05 -2.46 -5.07
CA ALA A 171 -19.33 -2.96 -4.54
C ALA A 171 -20.50 -2.66 -5.49
N ARG A 172 -20.52 -1.47 -6.12
CA ARG A 172 -21.51 -1.12 -7.15
C ARG A 172 -21.42 -2.00 -8.39
N GLU A 173 -20.21 -2.32 -8.86
CA GLU A 173 -19.98 -3.24 -9.99
C GLU A 173 -20.38 -4.68 -9.64
N LYS A 174 -20.06 -5.12 -8.41
CA LYS A 174 -20.44 -6.43 -7.88
C LYS A 174 -21.95 -6.66 -7.90
N MET A 175 -22.73 -5.65 -7.49
CA MET A 175 -24.18 -5.72 -7.51
C MET A 175 -24.77 -5.91 -8.93
N LYS A 176 -23.99 -5.56 -9.97
CA LYS A 176 -24.47 -5.60 -11.37
C LYS A 176 -24.12 -6.88 -12.12
N LYS A 177 -22.99 -7.54 -11.85
CA LYS A 177 -22.44 -8.54 -12.79
C LYS A 177 -22.09 -9.92 -12.23
N ASN A 178 -21.67 -10.07 -10.99
CA ASN A 178 -21.33 -11.38 -10.39
C ASN A 178 -21.18 -11.27 -8.87
N PRO A 179 -21.88 -12.06 -8.06
CA PRO A 179 -21.71 -12.00 -6.60
C PRO A 179 -20.37 -12.64 -6.21
N ILE A 180 -19.40 -11.81 -5.86
CA ILE A 180 -18.17 -12.24 -5.20
C ILE A 180 -18.49 -12.38 -3.70
N ALA A 181 -18.03 -13.43 -3.04
CA ALA A 181 -18.20 -13.58 -1.59
C ALA A 181 -17.59 -12.39 -0.84
N ASP A 182 -18.24 -11.94 0.25
CA ASP A 182 -17.81 -10.77 1.00
C ASP A 182 -16.36 -10.86 1.49
N VAL A 183 -15.94 -12.04 1.92
CA VAL A 183 -14.54 -12.31 2.29
C VAL A 183 -13.60 -12.05 1.10
N THR A 184 -13.94 -12.54 -0.09
CA THR A 184 -13.11 -12.31 -1.28
C THR A 184 -13.06 -10.83 -1.66
N ALA A 185 -14.17 -10.10 -1.51
CA ALA A 185 -14.22 -8.67 -1.76
C ALA A 185 -13.37 -7.88 -0.75
N ALA A 186 -13.46 -8.24 0.53
CA ALA A 186 -12.64 -7.65 1.59
C ALA A 186 -11.14 -7.85 1.32
N PHE A 187 -10.74 -9.04 0.94
CA PHE A 187 -9.35 -9.37 0.60
C PHE A 187 -8.88 -8.80 -0.75
N ALA A 188 -9.77 -8.45 -1.67
CA ALA A 188 -9.38 -7.84 -2.94
C ALA A 188 -8.70 -6.46 -2.76
N ALA A 189 -8.98 -5.79 -1.65
CA ALA A 189 -8.36 -4.51 -1.29
C ALA A 189 -6.99 -4.68 -0.60
N GLY A 190 -6.70 -5.87 -0.05
CA GLY A 190 -5.46 -6.16 0.68
C GLY A 190 -4.19 -5.78 -0.08
N PRO A 191 -4.01 -6.21 -1.34
CA PRO A 191 -2.85 -5.88 -2.14
C PRO A 191 -2.60 -4.37 -2.31
N LEU A 192 -3.66 -3.55 -2.36
CA LEU A 192 -3.52 -2.10 -2.43
C LEU A 192 -2.93 -1.52 -1.14
N ILE A 193 -3.38 -2.01 0.02
CA ILE A 193 -2.88 -1.56 1.31
C ILE A 193 -1.43 -2.00 1.49
N GLU A 194 -1.15 -3.27 1.28
CA GLU A 194 0.18 -3.85 1.51
C GLU A 194 1.23 -3.24 0.58
N ALA A 195 0.94 -3.13 -0.72
CA ALA A 195 1.85 -2.54 -1.68
C ALA A 195 1.95 -1.02 -1.55
N GLY A 196 0.82 -0.34 -1.31
CA GLY A 196 0.75 1.12 -1.24
C GLY A 196 1.37 1.70 0.02
N SER A 197 1.33 0.98 1.16
CA SER A 197 1.89 1.47 2.40
C SER A 197 3.43 1.51 2.36
N ASP A 198 4.10 0.39 2.14
CA ASP A 198 5.56 0.29 2.31
C ASP A 198 6.37 0.85 1.14
N ALA A 199 5.90 0.70 -0.09
CA ALA A 199 6.64 1.17 -1.26
C ALA A 199 6.81 2.70 -1.27
N THR A 200 5.75 3.41 -0.91
CA THR A 200 5.74 4.89 -0.85
C THR A 200 6.63 5.40 0.28
N ILE A 201 6.57 4.80 1.47
CA ILE A 201 7.45 5.16 2.60
C ILE A 201 8.91 4.99 2.22
N THR A 202 9.25 3.85 1.62
CA THR A 202 10.62 3.57 1.18
C THR A 202 11.10 4.62 0.18
N ALA A 203 10.27 5.00 -0.79
CA ALA A 203 10.61 6.02 -1.77
C ALA A 203 10.85 7.39 -1.11
N LEU A 204 9.95 7.84 -0.22
CA LEU A 204 10.09 9.12 0.50
C LEU A 204 11.33 9.14 1.39
N ASN A 205 11.59 8.07 2.15
CA ASN A 205 12.79 7.97 2.97
C ASN A 205 14.08 7.98 2.12
N ASN A 206 14.04 7.37 0.92
CA ASN A 206 15.17 7.41 -0.01
C ASN A 206 15.39 8.79 -0.64
N VAL A 207 14.34 9.60 -0.86
CA VAL A 207 14.50 11.02 -1.24
C VAL A 207 15.27 11.77 -0.16
N ILE A 208 14.87 11.63 1.10
CA ILE A 208 15.54 12.30 2.23
C ILE A 208 17.00 11.83 2.32
N LEU A 209 17.25 10.53 2.20
CA LEU A 209 18.61 9.99 2.17
C LEU A 209 19.44 10.56 1.01
N ALA A 210 18.86 10.68 -0.18
CA ALA A 210 19.53 11.26 -1.33
C ALA A 210 19.90 12.74 -1.09
N CYS A 211 18.98 13.52 -0.52
CA CYS A 211 19.24 14.92 -0.17
C CYS A 211 20.35 15.07 0.89
N LEU A 212 20.44 14.14 1.84
CA LEU A 212 21.51 14.13 2.85
C LEU A 212 22.88 13.79 2.26
N LEU A 213 22.91 12.83 1.30
CA LEU A 213 24.15 12.39 0.66
C LEU A 213 24.63 13.34 -0.45
N TYR A 214 23.73 14.05 -1.08
CA TYR A 214 23.95 14.91 -2.23
C TYR A 214 23.24 16.26 -2.05
N PRO A 215 23.80 17.17 -1.23
CA PRO A 215 23.14 18.44 -0.89
C PRO A 215 22.82 19.33 -2.11
N GLU A 216 23.54 19.16 -3.22
CA GLU A 216 23.28 19.86 -4.47
C GLU A 216 21.90 19.58 -5.06
N ILE A 217 21.31 18.41 -4.75
CA ILE A 217 19.93 18.07 -5.14
C ILE A 217 18.94 19.05 -4.51
N VAL A 218 19.16 19.41 -3.25
CA VAL A 218 18.29 20.35 -2.52
C VAL A 218 18.37 21.73 -3.14
N ALA A 219 19.59 22.21 -3.46
CA ALA A 219 19.78 23.50 -4.08
C ALA A 219 19.06 23.61 -5.44
N GLY A 220 19.20 22.60 -6.30
CA GLY A 220 18.51 22.56 -7.59
C GLY A 220 16.98 22.44 -7.46
N ALA A 221 16.49 21.71 -6.45
CA ALA A 221 15.06 21.62 -6.18
C ALA A 221 14.49 22.98 -5.70
N HIS A 222 15.19 23.69 -4.81
CA HIS A 222 14.78 25.01 -4.36
C HIS A 222 14.75 26.02 -5.50
N GLU A 223 15.80 26.06 -6.34
CA GLU A 223 15.86 26.96 -7.49
C GLU A 223 14.66 26.77 -8.44
N GLU A 224 14.30 25.50 -8.72
CA GLU A 224 13.16 25.21 -9.59
C GLU A 224 11.83 25.59 -8.92
N LEU A 225 11.63 25.25 -7.64
CA LEU A 225 10.42 25.60 -6.88
C LEU A 225 10.23 27.09 -6.75
N ASP A 226 11.28 27.83 -6.39
CA ASP A 226 11.23 29.29 -6.25
C ASP A 226 10.87 29.97 -7.57
N ARG A 227 11.41 29.47 -8.67
CA ARG A 227 11.15 30.00 -10.02
C ARG A 227 9.72 29.72 -10.50
N VAL A 228 9.16 28.52 -10.22
CA VAL A 228 7.88 28.06 -10.80
C VAL A 228 6.70 28.34 -9.88
N VAL A 229 6.87 28.08 -8.58
CA VAL A 229 5.81 28.17 -7.57
C VAL A 229 5.90 29.49 -6.78
N GLY A 230 7.11 29.90 -6.45
CA GLY A 230 7.37 31.06 -5.59
C GLY A 230 7.15 30.76 -4.11
N SER A 231 7.11 31.81 -3.28
CA SER A 231 7.00 31.71 -1.81
C SER A 231 5.56 31.81 -1.29
N ASP A 232 4.59 32.17 -2.12
CA ASP A 232 3.27 32.57 -1.65
C ASP A 232 2.27 31.42 -1.52
N ARG A 233 2.60 30.27 -2.08
CA ARG A 233 1.75 29.08 -2.05
C ARG A 233 2.57 27.78 -2.01
N MET A 234 1.91 26.69 -1.67
CA MET A 234 2.49 25.35 -1.84
C MET A 234 2.35 24.89 -3.30
N PRO A 235 3.30 24.04 -3.79
CA PRO A 235 3.15 23.41 -5.10
C PRO A 235 1.92 22.51 -5.14
N ASP A 236 1.33 22.37 -6.33
CA ASP A 236 0.23 21.46 -6.60
C ASP A 236 0.49 20.63 -7.86
N PHE A 237 -0.46 19.74 -8.21
CA PHE A 237 -0.30 18.87 -9.37
C PHE A 237 -0.33 19.61 -10.74
N ASP A 238 -0.83 20.82 -10.80
CA ASP A 238 -0.84 21.62 -12.05
C ASP A 238 0.55 22.22 -12.32
N ASP A 239 1.42 22.30 -11.30
CA ASP A 239 2.82 22.72 -11.46
C ASP A 239 3.71 21.61 -12.05
N GLU A 240 3.30 20.34 -11.95
CA GLU A 240 4.12 19.18 -12.33
C GLU A 240 4.76 19.30 -13.72
N PRO A 241 4.07 19.76 -14.78
CA PRO A 241 4.66 19.89 -16.11
C PRO A 241 5.86 20.87 -16.15
N ASN A 242 5.89 21.86 -15.26
CA ASN A 242 6.89 22.91 -15.16
C ASN A 242 8.00 22.62 -14.13
N LEU A 243 7.97 21.44 -13.49
CA LEU A 243 8.92 20.98 -12.47
C LEU A 243 9.74 19.77 -12.96
N PRO A 244 10.49 19.86 -14.08
CA PRO A 244 11.24 18.74 -14.62
C PRO A 244 12.33 18.22 -13.68
N TYR A 245 12.98 19.08 -12.89
CA TYR A 245 14.01 18.68 -11.94
C TYR A 245 13.42 17.89 -10.77
N ILE A 246 12.33 18.35 -10.17
CA ILE A 246 11.58 17.62 -9.12
C ILE A 246 11.09 16.26 -9.66
N ARG A 247 10.56 16.22 -10.88
CA ARG A 247 10.18 14.95 -11.54
C ARG A 247 11.38 14.04 -11.76
N GLY A 248 12.54 14.63 -12.07
CA GLY A 248 13.82 13.93 -12.18
C GLY A 248 14.22 13.28 -10.86
N ILE A 249 14.14 14.01 -9.75
CA ILE A 249 14.42 13.48 -8.40
C ILE A 249 13.53 12.27 -8.10
N ALA A 250 12.22 12.38 -8.33
CA ALA A 250 11.29 11.28 -8.07
C ALA A 250 11.62 10.02 -8.89
N LYS A 251 11.88 10.17 -10.20
CA LYS A 251 12.26 9.06 -11.08
C LYS A 251 13.61 8.45 -10.71
N GLU A 252 14.58 9.30 -10.41
CA GLU A 252 15.93 8.85 -10.06
C GLU A 252 15.97 8.14 -8.71
N THR A 253 15.18 8.59 -7.74
CA THR A 253 15.04 7.91 -6.45
C THR A 253 14.56 6.47 -6.64
N LEU A 254 13.54 6.26 -7.47
CA LEU A 254 13.01 4.93 -7.78
C LEU A 254 14.02 4.05 -8.54
N ARG A 255 14.84 4.64 -9.39
CA ARG A 255 15.92 3.94 -10.10
C ARG A 255 17.09 3.60 -9.17
N TRP A 256 17.54 4.55 -8.36
CA TRP A 256 18.71 4.44 -7.51
C TRP A 256 18.51 3.45 -6.36
N ARG A 257 17.37 3.54 -5.68
CA ARG A 257 16.99 2.64 -4.59
C ARG A 257 15.52 2.21 -4.70
N PRO A 258 15.24 1.25 -5.58
CA PRO A 258 13.89 0.72 -5.69
C PRO A 258 13.44 0.07 -4.36
N SER A 259 12.17 0.19 -4.03
CA SER A 259 11.57 -0.43 -2.84
C SER A 259 11.75 -1.96 -2.85
N THR A 260 11.74 -2.57 -4.03
CA THR A 260 11.97 -4.00 -4.23
C THR A 260 13.08 -4.19 -5.24
N LYS A 261 14.25 -4.67 -4.80
CA LYS A 261 15.42 -4.87 -5.69
C LYS A 261 15.24 -6.02 -6.66
N ILE A 262 14.52 -7.04 -6.26
CA ILE A 262 14.21 -8.23 -7.04
C ILE A 262 12.70 -8.40 -6.96
N GLY A 263 12.02 -8.45 -8.11
CA GLY A 263 10.58 -8.72 -8.15
C GLY A 263 10.25 -10.10 -7.57
N PRO A 264 9.00 -10.33 -7.16
CA PRO A 264 8.56 -11.66 -6.74
C PRO A 264 8.73 -12.65 -7.88
N CYS A 265 9.08 -13.90 -7.55
CA CYS A 265 9.22 -14.96 -8.54
C CYS A 265 7.88 -15.20 -9.25
N HIS A 266 7.89 -15.17 -10.56
CA HIS A 266 6.75 -15.53 -11.41
C HIS A 266 7.08 -16.81 -12.17
N SER A 267 6.15 -17.76 -12.21
CA SER A 267 6.25 -18.89 -13.13
C SER A 267 5.73 -18.46 -14.51
N ILE A 268 6.47 -18.85 -15.55
CA ILE A 268 5.97 -18.80 -16.93
C ILE A 268 5.19 -20.09 -17.12
N THR A 269 3.89 -20.00 -17.23
CA THR A 269 3.00 -21.11 -17.62
C THR A 269 2.62 -20.97 -19.06
#